data_237d297c5a40d37723fdf0b1f36c9b23
#
_entry.id   237d297c5a40d37723fdf0b1f36c9b23
#
_cell.length_a   1.000
_cell.length_b   1.000
_cell.length_c   1.000
_cell.angle_alpha   90.00
_cell.angle_beta   90.00
_cell.angle_gamma   90.00
#
_symmetry.space_group_name_H-M   'P 1'
#
loop_
_entity.id
_entity.type
_entity.pdbx_description
1 polymer ?
#
loop_
_entity_poly.entity_id
_entity_poly.type
_entity_poly.pdbx_seq_one_letter_code
_entity_poly.pdbx_strand_id
1 'polypeptide(L)'
;MNFLEGQITGQTKAGAKVVLDGYPNIALTLARGRKHDGGERVAVGIRPEHVSSTGKVRLPVTVDVVENLGSTSFAYATARNGGSLIVELESADQVKAGHEAEIGFDPKSAFLFDLETGLRL
;
A
#
# COMPACT_ATOMS: atom_id res chain seq x y z
N MET A 1 -10.60 -2.25 0.52
CA MET A 1 -9.40 -1.46 0.16
C MET A 1 -8.38 -1.56 1.27
N ASN A 2 -7.12 -1.69 0.92
CA ASN A 2 -6.02 -1.70 1.88
C ASN A 2 -5.61 -0.27 2.20
N PHE A 3 -5.34 0.02 3.46
CA PHE A 3 -4.85 1.33 3.89
C PHE A 3 -3.50 1.20 4.57
N LEU A 4 -2.56 2.00 4.11
CA LEU A 4 -1.22 2.12 4.70
C LEU A 4 -1.04 3.54 5.20
N GLU A 5 -0.79 3.70 6.48
CA GLU A 5 -0.56 5.01 7.06
C GLU A 5 0.83 5.53 6.73
N GLY A 6 0.94 6.82 6.59
CA GLY A 6 2.19 7.48 6.27
C GLY A 6 2.15 8.97 6.54
N GLN A 7 3.18 9.64 6.06
CA GLN A 7 3.34 11.08 6.26
C GLN A 7 3.78 11.75 4.96
N ILE A 8 3.19 12.90 4.66
CA ILE A 8 3.65 13.73 3.55
C ILE A 8 4.95 14.41 3.99
N THR A 9 6.00 14.23 3.20
CA THR A 9 7.31 14.81 3.45
C THR A 9 7.66 15.95 2.51
N GLY A 10 6.89 16.14 1.44
CA GLY A 10 7.13 17.19 0.47
C GLY A 10 6.10 17.23 -0.62
N GLN A 11 6.24 18.18 -1.52
CA GLN A 11 5.36 18.38 -2.65
C GLN A 11 6.19 18.55 -3.92
N THR A 12 5.77 17.90 -4.99
CA THR A 12 6.36 18.03 -6.32
C THR A 12 5.29 18.36 -7.35
N LYS A 13 5.69 18.62 -8.59
CA LYS A 13 4.74 18.81 -9.70
C LYS A 13 3.91 17.56 -9.97
N ALA A 14 4.45 16.38 -9.67
CA ALA A 14 3.79 15.11 -9.87
C ALA A 14 2.82 14.75 -8.74
N GLY A 15 2.89 15.43 -7.60
CA GLY A 15 2.03 15.18 -6.45
C GLY A 15 2.76 15.29 -5.11
N ALA A 16 2.20 14.68 -4.09
CA ALA A 16 2.75 14.64 -2.75
C ALA A 16 3.76 13.51 -2.59
N LYS A 17 4.89 13.80 -1.94
CA LYS A 17 5.84 12.78 -1.51
C LYS A 17 5.38 12.21 -0.18
N VAL A 18 5.26 10.90 -0.11
CA VAL A 18 4.77 10.19 1.07
C VAL A 18 5.80 9.15 1.49
N VAL A 19 6.04 9.06 2.80
CA VAL A 19 6.80 7.97 3.41
C VAL A 19 5.84 7.16 4.27
N LEU A 20 5.75 5.87 3.99
CA LEU A 20 4.87 4.96 4.73
C LEU A 20 5.51 4.54 6.04
N ASP A 21 4.68 4.41 7.08
CA ASP A 21 5.13 3.93 8.39
C ASP A 21 5.67 2.50 8.27
N GLY A 22 6.82 2.27 8.88
CA GLY A 22 7.52 0.98 8.78
C GLY A 22 8.41 0.83 7.55
N TYR A 23 8.37 1.78 6.61
CA TYR A 23 9.14 1.75 5.36
C TYR A 23 9.88 3.07 5.13
N PRO A 24 10.80 3.46 6.03
CA PRO A 24 11.41 4.79 5.98
C PRO A 24 12.29 5.02 4.76
N ASN A 25 12.75 3.96 4.10
CA ASN A 25 13.61 4.06 2.92
C ASN A 25 12.84 4.02 1.60
N ILE A 26 11.51 3.95 1.66
CA ILE A 26 10.67 3.88 0.47
C ILE A 26 9.83 5.16 0.40
N ALA A 27 10.09 5.96 -0.61
CA ALA A 27 9.33 7.18 -0.87
C ALA A 27 8.42 6.98 -2.07
N LEU A 28 7.18 7.44 -1.95
CA LEU A 28 6.22 7.41 -3.04
C LEU A 28 5.84 8.82 -3.44
N THR A 29 5.44 9.00 -4.69
CA THR A 29 4.81 10.23 -5.15
C THR A 29 3.40 9.89 -5.61
N LEU A 30 2.41 10.51 -4.99
CA LEU A 30 1.00 10.28 -5.26
C LEU A 30 0.35 11.56 -5.75
N ALA A 31 -0.48 11.46 -6.79
CA ALA A 31 -1.26 12.59 -7.27
C ALA A 31 -2.20 13.08 -6.18
N ARG A 32 -2.35 14.37 -6.07
CA ARG A 32 -3.27 14.98 -5.11
C ARG A 32 -3.93 16.21 -5.71
N GLY A 33 -5.19 16.44 -5.33
CA GLY A 33 -5.96 17.58 -5.79
C GLY A 33 -5.80 18.83 -4.94
N ARG A 34 -5.20 18.74 -3.75
CA ARG A 34 -5.00 19.86 -2.84
C ARG A 34 -3.52 20.01 -2.52
N LYS A 35 -3.08 21.26 -2.38
CA LYS A 35 -1.76 21.56 -1.85
C LYS A 35 -1.85 21.66 -0.35
N HIS A 36 -0.93 20.99 0.32
CA HIS A 36 -0.75 21.09 1.77
C HIS A 36 0.72 21.29 2.07
N ASP A 37 0.99 21.87 3.20
CA ASP A 37 2.36 21.94 3.72
C ASP A 37 2.78 20.54 4.15
N GLY A 38 4.06 20.27 4.21
CA GLY A 38 4.59 18.99 4.64
C GLY A 38 4.23 18.65 6.10
N GLY A 39 4.40 17.40 6.48
CA GLY A 39 4.18 16.95 7.86
C GLY A 39 2.79 16.40 8.15
N GLU A 40 1.94 16.32 7.15
CA GLU A 40 0.59 15.79 7.26
C GLU A 40 0.55 14.27 7.36
N ARG A 41 -0.28 13.76 8.26
CA ARG A 41 -0.56 12.32 8.35
C ARG A 41 -1.63 11.94 7.34
N VAL A 42 -1.35 10.88 6.59
CA VAL A 42 -2.22 10.41 5.50
C VAL A 42 -2.38 8.89 5.53
N ALA A 43 -3.39 8.41 4.82
CA ALA A 43 -3.55 7.00 4.51
C ALA A 43 -3.49 6.82 3.01
N VAL A 44 -2.71 5.84 2.57
CA VAL A 44 -2.63 5.43 1.16
C VAL A 44 -3.55 4.24 0.97
N GLY A 45 -4.57 4.40 0.15
CA GLY A 45 -5.54 3.35 -0.14
C GLY A 45 -5.20 2.63 -1.44
N ILE A 46 -5.15 1.30 -1.37
CA ILE A 46 -4.85 0.45 -2.52
C ILE A 46 -5.84 -0.69 -2.57
N ARG A 47 -6.50 -0.88 -3.69
CA ARG A 47 -7.42 -2.00 -3.87
C ARG A 47 -6.66 -3.31 -3.95
N PRO A 48 -7.21 -4.43 -3.42
CA PRO A 48 -6.52 -5.72 -3.45
C PRO A 48 -6.11 -6.18 -4.85
N GLU A 49 -6.94 -5.90 -5.87
CA GLU A 49 -6.65 -6.25 -7.26
C GLU A 49 -5.53 -5.42 -7.89
N HIS A 50 -5.16 -4.29 -7.26
CA HIS A 50 -4.08 -3.44 -7.73
C HIS A 50 -2.74 -3.73 -7.06
N VAL A 51 -2.71 -4.71 -6.17
CA VAL A 51 -1.48 -5.19 -5.53
C VAL A 51 -1.01 -6.43 -6.28
N SER A 52 0.25 -6.46 -6.65
CA SER A 52 0.81 -7.56 -7.44
C SER A 52 2.24 -7.88 -6.99
N SER A 53 2.85 -8.86 -7.64
CA SER A 53 4.28 -9.15 -7.45
C SER A 53 5.17 -8.19 -8.23
N THR A 54 4.58 -7.39 -9.12
CA THR A 54 5.27 -6.37 -9.90
C THR A 54 4.67 -5.01 -9.60
N GLY A 55 5.42 -3.96 -9.76
CA GLY A 55 4.96 -2.60 -9.52
C GLY A 55 6.16 -1.71 -9.27
N LYS A 56 5.96 -0.40 -9.42
CA LYS A 56 7.05 0.56 -9.21
C LYS A 56 7.45 0.66 -7.74
N VAL A 57 6.47 0.51 -6.84
CA VAL A 57 6.71 0.52 -5.41
C VAL A 57 6.58 -0.91 -4.90
N ARG A 58 7.54 -1.36 -4.11
CA ARG A 58 7.54 -2.71 -3.53
C ARG A 58 7.77 -2.64 -2.04
N LEU A 59 6.94 -3.37 -1.31
CA LEU A 59 6.97 -3.39 0.14
C LEU A 59 7.12 -4.82 0.64
N PRO A 60 8.10 -5.11 1.51
CA PRO A 60 8.15 -6.40 2.18
C PRO A 60 7.05 -6.48 3.23
N VAL A 61 6.35 -7.61 3.25
CA VAL A 61 5.25 -7.90 4.19
C VAL A 61 5.39 -9.33 4.68
N THR A 62 4.73 -9.66 5.78
CA THR A 62 4.63 -11.04 6.27
C THR A 62 3.30 -11.62 5.87
N VAL A 63 3.32 -12.75 5.15
CA VAL A 63 2.11 -13.44 4.75
C VAL A 63 1.62 -14.32 5.91
N ASP A 64 0.41 -14.06 6.39
CA ASP A 64 -0.16 -14.79 7.52
C ASP A 64 -0.98 -15.99 7.06
N VAL A 65 -1.86 -15.79 6.09
CA VAL A 65 -2.79 -16.80 5.58
C VAL A 65 -2.93 -16.65 4.07
N VAL A 66 -3.06 -17.77 3.37
CA VAL A 66 -3.43 -17.81 1.96
C VAL A 66 -4.75 -18.55 1.83
N GLU A 67 -5.74 -17.91 1.21
CA GLU A 67 -7.07 -18.47 0.98
C GLU A 67 -7.26 -18.75 -0.50
N ASN A 68 -7.55 -20.00 -0.83
CA ASN A 68 -7.83 -20.41 -2.19
C ASN A 68 -9.34 -20.63 -2.35
N LEU A 69 -9.99 -19.78 -3.16
CA LEU A 69 -11.43 -19.82 -3.41
C LEU A 69 -11.75 -20.44 -4.78
N GLY A 70 -10.81 -21.17 -5.35
CA GLY A 70 -10.97 -21.79 -6.66
C GLY A 70 -10.44 -20.90 -7.78
N SER A 71 -11.27 -20.03 -8.34
CA SER A 71 -10.88 -19.13 -9.43
C SER A 71 -10.06 -17.93 -8.96
N THR A 72 -10.11 -17.61 -7.69
CA THR A 72 -9.43 -16.47 -7.09
C THR A 72 -8.78 -16.89 -5.78
N SER A 73 -7.60 -16.36 -5.50
CA SER A 73 -6.90 -16.58 -4.23
C SER A 73 -6.54 -15.24 -3.61
N PHE A 74 -6.50 -15.21 -2.29
CA PHE A 74 -6.12 -14.03 -1.52
C PHE A 74 -5.04 -14.36 -0.51
N ALA A 75 -4.09 -13.46 -0.33
CA ALA A 75 -3.15 -13.50 0.77
C ALA A 75 -3.55 -12.44 1.79
N TYR A 76 -3.55 -12.84 3.06
CA TYR A 76 -3.74 -11.93 4.19
C TYR A 76 -2.36 -11.71 4.79
N ALA A 77 -1.92 -10.48 4.80
CA ALA A 77 -0.56 -10.13 5.18
C ALA A 77 -0.53 -9.01 6.21
N THR A 78 0.60 -8.90 6.90
CA THR A 78 0.85 -7.83 7.87
C THR A 78 2.01 -6.97 7.37
N ALA A 79 1.77 -5.67 7.29
CA ALA A 79 2.78 -4.69 6.95
C ALA A 79 3.70 -4.43 8.15
N ARG A 80 4.84 -3.79 7.89
CA ARG A 80 5.83 -3.47 8.95
C ARG A 80 5.29 -2.52 10.03
N ASN A 81 4.26 -1.74 9.71
CA ASN A 81 3.59 -0.89 10.69
C ASN A 81 2.55 -1.64 11.55
N GLY A 82 2.38 -2.96 11.33
CA GLY A 82 1.38 -3.77 12.00
C GLY A 82 0.01 -3.80 11.33
N GLY A 83 -0.18 -3.02 10.28
CA GLY A 83 -1.45 -2.98 9.55
C GLY A 83 -1.70 -4.22 8.72
N SER A 84 -2.97 -4.58 8.57
CA SER A 84 -3.40 -5.74 7.78
C SER A 84 -3.61 -5.37 6.33
N LEU A 85 -3.19 -6.27 5.44
CA LEU A 85 -3.34 -6.10 3.99
C LEU A 85 -4.00 -7.34 3.40
N ILE A 86 -4.82 -7.14 2.37
CA ILE A 86 -5.40 -8.21 1.57
C ILE A 86 -4.90 -8.05 0.14
N VAL A 87 -4.30 -9.11 -0.39
CA VAL A 87 -3.70 -9.12 -1.72
C VAL A 87 -4.40 -10.16 -2.56
N GLU A 88 -4.88 -9.77 -3.74
CA GLU A 88 -5.44 -10.71 -4.70
C GLU A 88 -4.31 -11.40 -5.46
N LEU A 89 -4.36 -12.72 -5.53
CA LEU A 89 -3.35 -13.55 -6.18
C LEU A 89 -3.93 -14.22 -7.41
N GLU A 90 -3.11 -14.39 -8.44
CA GLU A 90 -3.47 -15.20 -9.60
C GLU A 90 -3.49 -16.69 -9.24
N SER A 91 -2.62 -17.10 -8.30
CA SER A 91 -2.53 -18.47 -7.83
C SER A 91 -2.15 -18.48 -6.35
N ALA A 92 -2.70 -19.42 -5.59
CA ALA A 92 -2.36 -19.61 -4.19
C ALA A 92 -0.89 -19.99 -3.97
N ASP A 93 -0.22 -20.46 -5.03
CA ASP A 93 1.20 -20.88 -4.95
C ASP A 93 2.19 -19.73 -5.06
N GLN A 94 1.74 -18.51 -5.37
CA GLN A 94 2.63 -17.35 -5.53
C GLN A 94 3.35 -16.96 -4.23
N VAL A 95 2.69 -17.19 -3.09
CA VAL A 95 3.25 -16.86 -1.78
C VAL A 95 2.95 -18.00 -0.79
N LYS A 96 3.70 -18.06 0.30
CA LYS A 96 3.53 -19.07 1.35
C LYS A 96 3.19 -18.42 2.68
N ALA A 97 2.17 -18.95 3.34
CA ALA A 97 1.82 -18.54 4.70
C ALA A 97 3.02 -18.71 5.64
N GLY A 98 3.22 -17.75 6.53
CA GLY A 98 4.33 -17.73 7.48
C GLY A 98 5.64 -17.19 6.92
N HIS A 99 5.69 -16.84 5.64
CA HIS A 99 6.89 -16.32 4.99
C HIS A 99 6.78 -14.84 4.67
N GLU A 100 7.92 -14.19 4.56
CA GLU A 100 8.01 -12.84 4.03
C GLU A 100 7.81 -12.88 2.51
N ALA A 101 7.11 -11.87 2.01
CA ALA A 101 6.91 -11.69 0.57
C ALA A 101 7.00 -10.20 0.25
N GLU A 102 7.24 -9.89 -1.01
CA GLU A 102 7.24 -8.52 -1.48
C GLU A 102 5.98 -8.27 -2.27
N ILE A 103 5.20 -7.27 -1.86
CA ILE A 103 4.05 -6.82 -2.62
C ILE A 103 4.40 -5.56 -3.39
N GLY A 104 3.80 -5.39 -4.55
CA GLY A 104 4.04 -4.22 -5.38
C GLY A 104 2.75 -3.55 -5.80
N PHE A 105 2.82 -2.26 -6.04
CA PHE A 105 1.73 -1.50 -6.64
C PHE A 105 2.29 -0.32 -7.42
N ASP A 106 1.45 0.20 -8.33
CA ASP A 106 1.76 1.43 -9.04
C ASP A 106 1.10 2.59 -8.29
N PRO A 107 1.86 3.65 -7.95
CA PRO A 107 1.28 4.82 -7.29
C PRO A 107 0.09 5.44 -8.02
N LYS A 108 0.00 5.27 -9.33
CA LYS A 108 -1.16 5.72 -10.12
C LYS A 108 -2.45 5.02 -9.74
N SER A 109 -2.37 3.81 -9.20
CA SER A 109 -3.52 3.01 -8.77
C SER A 109 -3.88 3.23 -7.30
N ALA A 110 -3.13 4.06 -6.59
CA ALA A 110 -3.34 4.34 -5.18
C ALA A 110 -4.07 5.67 -4.97
N PHE A 111 -4.77 5.75 -3.85
CA PHE A 111 -5.52 6.94 -3.46
C PHE A 111 -4.94 7.51 -2.17
N LEU A 112 -4.94 8.83 -2.06
CA LEU A 112 -4.44 9.52 -0.89
C LEU A 112 -5.61 10.09 -0.08
N PHE A 113 -5.64 9.81 1.22
CA PHE A 113 -6.67 10.28 2.13
C PHE A 113 -6.03 11.01 3.32
N ASP A 114 -6.70 12.05 3.78
CA ASP A 114 -6.34 12.69 5.03
C ASP A 114 -6.68 11.72 6.17
N LEU A 115 -5.70 11.41 7.02
CA LEU A 115 -5.89 10.44 8.09
C LEU A 115 -6.85 10.96 9.18
N GLU A 116 -6.84 12.25 9.42
CA GLU A 116 -7.67 12.89 10.44
C GLU A 116 -9.13 13.04 10.01
N THR A 117 -9.38 13.48 8.79
CA THR A 117 -10.73 13.73 8.27
C THR A 117 -11.32 12.58 7.48
N GLY A 118 -10.48 11.70 6.94
CA GLY A 118 -10.89 10.64 6.04
C GLY A 118 -11.21 11.12 4.62
N LEU A 119 -11.04 12.39 4.34
CA LEU A 119 -11.31 12.95 3.02
C LEU A 119 -10.20 12.64 2.02
N ARG A 120 -10.59 12.37 0.79
CA ARG A 120 -9.63 12.15 -0.30
C ARG A 120 -8.92 13.46 -0.64
N LEU A 121 -7.61 13.37 -0.81
CA LEU A 121 -6.75 14.50 -1.18
C LEU A 121 -6.46 14.56 -2.67
#